data_f51090b5859e2f3d996d5cd40cc4886b
#
_entry.id   f51090b5859e2f3d996d5cd40cc4886b
#
_cell.length_a   1.000
_cell.length_b   1.000
_cell.length_c   1.000
_cell.angle_alpha   90.00
_cell.angle_beta   90.00
_cell.angle_gamma   90.00
#
_symmetry.space_group_name_H-M   'P 1'
#
loop_
_entity.id
_entity.type
_entity.pdbx_description
1 polymer ?
#
loop_
_entity_poly.entity_id
_entity_poly.type
_entity_poly.pdbx_seq_one_letter_code
_entity_poly.pdbx_strand_id
1 'polypeptide(L)'
;VIGWQWCDTEKKAAWAALLQRFPAPRVVITDGGSGIAAALSDCWSDAAVQRCLVHVQRNVRTYLTSRPRTEAGKALLRLGRALTRVSTPAQAAAWLGHLNGWYQDHGQLVRARTYRTTAAPAPAWVRANQTWWFTHDRLRKAYRLLERLSQAGTLFTYLRSEFTGLDIAATTNRIEGGTNAQLRLILRTHRGMSEEHRTRAIEWYLYLHSETPEPPQRLIRPEHHTPTRGSAQTAAEQPHGPEEYGNAATAEEGLWARKGWAGRP
;
A
#
# COMPACT_ATOMS: atom_id res chain seq x y z
N VAL A 1 -0.35 15.45 -9.14
CA VAL A 1 -1.30 15.16 -8.04
C VAL A 1 -2.57 15.97 -8.26
N ILE A 2 -3.74 15.34 -8.16
CA ILE A 2 -5.03 16.05 -8.31
C ILE A 2 -5.73 16.26 -6.97
N GLY A 3 -5.37 15.53 -5.95
CA GLY A 3 -5.91 15.72 -4.61
C GLY A 3 -5.36 14.72 -3.60
N TRP A 4 -5.58 15.02 -2.34
CA TRP A 4 -5.23 14.18 -1.20
C TRP A 4 -6.24 14.38 -0.07
N GLN A 5 -6.26 13.43 0.85
CA GLN A 5 -7.11 13.43 2.03
C GLN A 5 -6.32 12.91 3.23
N TRP A 6 -6.28 13.71 4.30
CA TRP A 6 -5.76 13.27 5.59
C TRP A 6 -6.76 12.35 6.29
N CYS A 7 -6.27 11.28 6.88
CA CYS A 7 -7.07 10.36 7.67
C CYS A 7 -6.17 9.53 8.60
N ASP A 8 -6.70 9.12 9.73
CA ASP A 8 -5.99 8.22 10.66
C ASP A 8 -5.87 6.80 10.11
N THR A 9 -6.88 6.37 9.36
CA THR A 9 -6.94 5.04 8.75
C THR A 9 -7.66 5.09 7.40
N GLU A 10 -7.20 4.27 6.46
CA GLU A 10 -7.78 4.14 5.12
C GLU A 10 -9.13 3.42 5.13
N LYS A 11 -10.15 4.05 5.72
CA LYS A 11 -11.53 3.55 5.76
C LYS A 11 -12.32 4.03 4.54
N LYS A 12 -13.45 3.36 4.26
CA LYS A 12 -14.40 3.75 3.20
C LYS A 12 -14.75 5.23 3.24
N ALA A 13 -15.05 5.79 4.42
CA ALA A 13 -15.45 7.18 4.57
C ALA A 13 -14.35 8.17 4.12
N ALA A 14 -13.08 7.91 4.46
CA ALA A 14 -11.96 8.75 4.04
C ALA A 14 -11.76 8.71 2.52
N TRP A 15 -11.86 7.53 1.91
CA TRP A 15 -11.81 7.38 0.46
C TRP A 15 -13.01 8.06 -0.22
N ALA A 16 -14.22 7.89 0.29
CA ALA A 16 -15.42 8.54 -0.26
C ALA A 16 -15.30 10.07 -0.22
N ALA A 17 -14.82 10.64 0.89
CA ALA A 17 -14.58 12.08 1.01
C ALA A 17 -13.56 12.60 -0.01
N LEU A 18 -12.55 11.81 -0.38
CA LEU A 18 -11.63 12.16 -1.46
C LEU A 18 -12.29 12.05 -2.83
N LEU A 19 -12.93 10.91 -3.12
CA LEU A 19 -13.47 10.60 -4.44
C LEU A 19 -14.60 11.54 -4.86
N GLN A 20 -15.47 11.92 -3.93
CA GLN A 20 -16.59 12.85 -4.18
C GLN A 20 -16.15 14.24 -4.65
N ARG A 21 -14.89 14.59 -4.46
CA ARG A 21 -14.35 15.90 -4.90
C ARG A 21 -14.01 15.94 -6.39
N PHE A 22 -14.07 14.80 -7.08
CA PHE A 22 -13.66 14.68 -8.48
C PHE A 22 -14.71 13.93 -9.30
N PRO A 23 -14.81 14.22 -10.60
CA PRO A 23 -15.64 13.42 -11.50
C PRO A 23 -15.09 12.00 -11.61
N ALA A 24 -15.99 11.03 -11.83
CA ALA A 24 -15.59 9.64 -12.03
C ALA A 24 -14.70 9.49 -13.28
N PRO A 25 -13.51 8.90 -13.15
CA PRO A 25 -12.65 8.59 -14.28
C PRO A 25 -13.16 7.36 -15.04
N ARG A 26 -12.71 7.15 -16.25
CA ARG A 26 -13.01 5.93 -17.00
C ARG A 26 -12.37 4.69 -16.37
N VAL A 27 -11.16 4.83 -15.83
CA VAL A 27 -10.41 3.73 -15.21
C VAL A 27 -9.73 4.19 -13.93
N VAL A 28 -9.80 3.36 -12.89
CA VAL A 28 -9.10 3.54 -11.62
C VAL A 28 -8.10 2.43 -11.40
N ILE A 29 -6.87 2.78 -11.05
CA ILE A 29 -5.85 1.79 -10.68
C ILE A 29 -5.70 1.78 -9.16
N THR A 30 -5.91 0.61 -8.53
CA THR A 30 -5.90 0.48 -7.07
C THR A 30 -5.10 -0.74 -6.61
N ASP A 31 -4.53 -0.67 -5.42
CA ASP A 31 -3.92 -1.81 -4.71
C ASP A 31 -4.97 -2.82 -4.21
N GLY A 32 -6.24 -2.39 -4.12
CA GLY A 32 -7.41 -3.19 -3.72
C GLY A 32 -7.61 -3.32 -2.23
N GLY A 33 -7.24 -2.30 -1.48
CA GLY A 33 -7.70 -2.14 -0.10
C GLY A 33 -9.23 -2.19 -0.02
N SER A 34 -9.77 -2.77 1.07
CA SER A 34 -11.22 -2.91 1.22
C SER A 34 -11.93 -1.56 1.33
N GLY A 35 -11.28 -0.57 1.95
CA GLY A 35 -11.82 0.79 2.09
C GLY A 35 -12.05 1.47 0.74
N ILE A 36 -11.02 1.49 -0.11
CA ILE A 36 -11.14 2.08 -1.45
C ILE A 36 -12.10 1.29 -2.34
N ALA A 37 -12.10 -0.04 -2.28
CA ALA A 37 -13.02 -0.86 -3.07
C ALA A 37 -14.49 -0.54 -2.75
N ALA A 38 -14.82 -0.39 -1.46
CA ALA A 38 -16.16 -0.02 -1.03
C ALA A 38 -16.53 1.43 -1.41
N ALA A 39 -15.58 2.36 -1.35
CA ALA A 39 -15.82 3.75 -1.75
C ALA A 39 -16.00 3.89 -3.28
N LEU A 40 -15.25 3.15 -4.08
CA LEU A 40 -15.40 3.12 -5.55
C LEU A 40 -16.79 2.63 -5.95
N SER A 41 -17.29 1.57 -5.31
CA SER A 41 -18.64 1.06 -5.56
C SER A 41 -19.73 2.11 -5.32
N ASP A 42 -19.55 3.00 -4.33
CA ASP A 42 -20.53 4.03 -3.99
C ASP A 42 -20.38 5.30 -4.83
N CYS A 43 -19.14 5.74 -5.05
CA CYS A 43 -18.88 7.06 -5.62
C CYS A 43 -18.65 7.01 -7.14
N TRP A 44 -18.03 5.94 -7.64
CA TRP A 44 -17.60 5.79 -9.03
C TRP A 44 -17.92 4.39 -9.57
N SER A 45 -19.19 3.98 -9.42
CA SER A 45 -19.69 2.63 -9.79
C SER A 45 -19.38 2.24 -11.23
N ASP A 46 -19.36 3.21 -12.15
CA ASP A 46 -19.15 3.00 -13.59
C ASP A 46 -17.67 3.00 -13.99
N ALA A 47 -16.79 3.36 -13.08
CA ALA A 47 -15.36 3.37 -13.35
C ALA A 47 -14.81 1.94 -13.43
N ALA A 48 -14.14 1.60 -14.52
CA ALA A 48 -13.47 0.31 -14.63
C ALA A 48 -12.27 0.26 -13.66
N VAL A 49 -12.13 -0.87 -12.96
CA VAL A 49 -11.04 -1.04 -11.97
C VAL A 49 -9.92 -1.86 -12.58
N GLN A 50 -8.71 -1.33 -12.55
CA GLN A 50 -7.47 -2.07 -12.77
C GLN A 50 -6.80 -2.36 -11.42
N ARG A 51 -6.57 -3.62 -11.11
CA ARG A 51 -5.79 -4.01 -9.92
C ARG A 51 -4.31 -3.86 -10.18
N CYS A 52 -3.61 -3.18 -9.29
CA CYS A 52 -2.16 -3.06 -9.36
C CYS A 52 -1.49 -4.44 -9.37
N LEU A 53 -0.90 -4.82 -10.50
CA LEU A 53 -0.33 -6.16 -10.69
C LEU A 53 0.85 -6.44 -9.76
N VAL A 54 1.62 -5.42 -9.38
CA VAL A 54 2.70 -5.56 -8.38
C VAL A 54 2.14 -5.93 -7.01
N HIS A 55 1.03 -5.33 -6.59
CA HIS A 55 0.37 -5.69 -5.33
C HIS A 55 -0.22 -7.11 -5.38
N VAL A 56 -0.84 -7.49 -6.49
CA VAL A 56 -1.33 -8.87 -6.66
C VAL A 56 -0.16 -9.86 -6.57
N GLN A 57 0.95 -9.58 -7.24
CA GLN A 57 2.16 -10.41 -7.18
C GLN A 57 2.72 -10.51 -5.75
N ARG A 58 2.80 -9.38 -5.03
CA ARG A 58 3.23 -9.36 -3.62
C ARG A 58 2.33 -10.21 -2.73
N ASN A 59 1.00 -10.10 -2.90
CA ASN A 59 0.03 -10.87 -2.14
C ASN A 59 0.16 -12.37 -2.41
N VAL A 60 0.29 -12.78 -3.67
CA VAL A 60 0.56 -14.19 -4.03
C VAL A 60 1.84 -14.68 -3.36
N ARG A 61 2.93 -13.89 -3.39
CA ARG A 61 4.18 -14.25 -2.71
C ARG A 61 4.03 -14.31 -1.19
N THR A 62 3.25 -13.43 -0.59
CA THR A 62 2.98 -13.44 0.87
C THR A 62 2.26 -14.73 1.28
N TYR A 63 1.29 -15.19 0.50
CA TYR A 63 0.62 -16.45 0.76
C TYR A 63 1.53 -17.66 0.54
N LEU A 64 2.28 -17.71 -0.56
CA LEU A 64 3.08 -18.89 -0.96
C LEU A 64 4.50 -18.91 -0.40
N THR A 65 5.00 -17.78 0.15
CA THR A 65 6.41 -17.48 0.43
C THR A 65 7.22 -17.22 -0.86
N SER A 66 8.48 -16.84 -0.70
CA SER A 66 9.40 -16.64 -1.85
C SER A 66 9.92 -17.96 -2.42
N ARG A 67 9.84 -19.07 -1.64
CA ARG A 67 10.35 -20.40 -1.98
C ARG A 67 9.34 -21.46 -1.57
N PRO A 68 8.23 -21.66 -2.31
CA PRO A 68 7.27 -22.71 -2.03
C PRO A 68 7.93 -24.08 -2.15
N ARG A 69 7.55 -25.01 -1.26
CA ARG A 69 8.11 -26.37 -1.28
C ARG A 69 7.42 -27.31 -2.29
N THR A 70 6.12 -27.09 -2.55
CA THR A 70 5.33 -27.95 -3.43
C THR A 70 5.39 -27.47 -4.89
N GLU A 71 5.27 -28.38 -5.84
CA GLU A 71 5.22 -28.03 -7.28
C GLU A 71 4.03 -27.15 -7.60
N ALA A 72 2.86 -27.43 -7.04
CA ALA A 72 1.68 -26.57 -7.15
C ALA A 72 1.95 -25.12 -6.70
N GLY A 73 2.63 -24.97 -5.56
CA GLY A 73 3.01 -23.65 -5.04
C GLY A 73 4.04 -22.93 -5.92
N LYS A 74 5.04 -23.66 -6.43
CA LYS A 74 6.05 -23.12 -7.34
C LYS A 74 5.41 -22.66 -8.65
N ALA A 75 4.51 -23.47 -9.23
CA ALA A 75 3.80 -23.16 -10.47
C ALA A 75 2.91 -21.92 -10.28
N LEU A 76 2.13 -21.86 -9.20
CA LEU A 76 1.27 -20.71 -8.93
C LEU A 76 2.07 -19.42 -8.65
N LEU A 77 3.22 -19.52 -8.00
CA LEU A 77 4.12 -18.38 -7.80
C LEU A 77 4.71 -17.89 -9.14
N ARG A 78 5.04 -18.81 -10.07
CA ARG A 78 5.47 -18.42 -11.42
C ARG A 78 4.37 -17.65 -12.17
N LEU A 79 3.11 -18.09 -12.09
CA LEU A 79 1.96 -17.37 -12.65
C LEU A 79 1.81 -15.99 -12.03
N GLY A 80 1.89 -15.87 -10.70
CA GLY A 80 1.87 -14.58 -10.02
C GLY A 80 2.98 -13.63 -10.49
N ARG A 81 4.20 -14.14 -10.68
CA ARG A 81 5.34 -13.37 -11.20
C ARG A 81 5.19 -12.96 -12.66
N ALA A 82 4.50 -13.75 -13.46
CA ALA A 82 4.27 -13.46 -14.87
C ALA A 82 3.29 -12.31 -15.11
N LEU A 83 2.41 -11.99 -14.14
CA LEU A 83 1.40 -10.93 -14.27
C LEU A 83 1.94 -9.60 -14.78
N THR A 84 3.05 -9.13 -14.22
CA THR A 84 3.63 -7.84 -14.57
C THR A 84 4.31 -7.79 -15.93
N ARG A 85 4.42 -8.93 -16.62
CA ARG A 85 5.00 -9.06 -17.96
C ARG A 85 3.95 -9.16 -19.06
N VAL A 86 2.68 -9.26 -18.68
CA VAL A 86 1.57 -9.30 -19.65
C VAL A 86 1.40 -7.90 -20.22
N SER A 87 1.49 -7.76 -21.53
CA SER A 87 1.43 -6.48 -22.24
C SER A 87 0.48 -6.48 -23.43
N THR A 88 -0.07 -7.66 -23.81
CA THR A 88 -1.00 -7.79 -24.92
C THR A 88 -2.24 -8.61 -24.54
N PRO A 89 -3.38 -8.42 -25.22
CA PRO A 89 -4.58 -9.23 -24.99
C PRO A 89 -4.33 -10.73 -25.20
N ALA A 90 -3.51 -11.10 -26.17
CA ALA A 90 -3.16 -12.51 -26.42
C ALA A 90 -2.40 -13.11 -25.24
N GLN A 91 -1.45 -12.36 -24.66
CA GLN A 91 -0.72 -12.79 -23.46
C GLN A 91 -1.65 -12.88 -22.24
N ALA A 92 -2.63 -11.98 -22.11
CA ALA A 92 -3.63 -12.04 -21.04
C ALA A 92 -4.49 -13.30 -21.17
N ALA A 93 -4.97 -13.61 -22.37
CA ALA A 93 -5.73 -14.85 -22.64
C ALA A 93 -4.89 -16.10 -22.33
N ALA A 94 -3.64 -16.15 -22.77
CA ALA A 94 -2.72 -17.24 -22.45
C ALA A 94 -2.50 -17.39 -20.94
N TRP A 95 -2.30 -16.28 -20.21
CA TRP A 95 -2.14 -16.29 -18.77
C TRP A 95 -3.38 -16.85 -18.04
N LEU A 96 -4.59 -16.45 -18.48
CA LEU A 96 -5.86 -17.00 -17.96
C LEU A 96 -5.99 -18.49 -18.25
N GLY A 97 -5.60 -18.94 -19.45
CA GLY A 97 -5.52 -20.35 -19.81
C GLY A 97 -4.58 -21.14 -18.89
N HIS A 98 -3.40 -20.59 -18.58
CA HIS A 98 -2.46 -21.20 -17.64
C HIS A 98 -3.01 -21.29 -16.22
N LEU A 99 -3.76 -20.26 -15.74
CA LEU A 99 -4.40 -20.31 -14.44
C LEU A 99 -5.48 -21.42 -14.39
N ASN A 100 -6.26 -21.55 -15.44
CA ASN A 100 -7.24 -22.64 -15.57
C ASN A 100 -6.57 -24.02 -15.60
N GLY A 101 -5.53 -24.20 -16.41
CA GLY A 101 -4.74 -25.43 -16.44
C GLY A 101 -4.17 -25.78 -15.08
N TRP A 102 -3.60 -24.80 -14.37
CA TRP A 102 -3.14 -25.00 -13.01
C TRP A 102 -4.25 -25.55 -12.09
N TYR A 103 -5.47 -25.06 -12.23
CA TYR A 103 -6.60 -25.55 -11.42
C TYR A 103 -7.04 -26.96 -11.82
N GLN A 104 -6.99 -27.32 -13.09
CA GLN A 104 -7.24 -28.70 -13.52
C GLN A 104 -6.25 -29.68 -12.86
N ASP A 105 -4.98 -29.31 -12.81
CA ASP A 105 -3.92 -30.16 -12.26
C ASP A 105 -3.92 -30.21 -10.72
N HIS A 106 -4.26 -29.08 -10.06
CA HIS A 106 -4.03 -28.89 -8.62
C HIS A 106 -5.29 -28.51 -7.83
N GLY A 107 -6.45 -28.42 -8.44
CA GLY A 107 -7.69 -27.96 -7.80
C GLY A 107 -8.12 -28.82 -6.61
N GLN A 108 -7.78 -30.10 -6.59
CA GLN A 108 -7.99 -30.98 -5.46
C GLN A 108 -7.28 -30.46 -4.18
N LEU A 109 -6.07 -29.91 -4.32
CA LEU A 109 -5.33 -29.34 -3.18
C LEU A 109 -6.04 -28.08 -2.62
N VAL A 110 -6.67 -27.28 -3.49
CA VAL A 110 -7.44 -26.09 -3.11
C VAL A 110 -8.68 -26.46 -2.29
N ARG A 111 -9.26 -27.63 -2.55
CA ARG A 111 -10.48 -28.14 -1.89
C ARG A 111 -10.19 -29.03 -0.70
N ALA A 112 -8.96 -29.57 -0.56
CA ALA A 112 -8.58 -30.48 0.50
C ALA A 112 -8.82 -29.89 1.89
N ARG A 113 -9.45 -30.71 2.76
CA ARG A 113 -9.78 -30.35 4.15
C ARG A 113 -9.11 -31.34 5.10
N THR A 114 -8.64 -30.82 6.21
CA THR A 114 -8.17 -31.62 7.36
C THR A 114 -9.16 -31.45 8.49
N TYR A 115 -9.55 -32.53 9.11
CA TYR A 115 -10.47 -32.54 10.24
C TYR A 115 -9.68 -32.67 11.55
N ARG A 116 -10.17 -32.00 12.60
CA ARG A 116 -9.58 -32.06 13.92
C ARG A 116 -9.72 -33.46 14.49
N THR A 117 -8.61 -34.06 14.86
CA THR A 117 -8.54 -35.36 15.55
C THR A 117 -7.53 -35.25 16.70
N THR A 118 -7.57 -36.22 17.62
CA THR A 118 -6.56 -36.33 18.70
C THR A 118 -5.14 -36.54 18.17
N ALA A 119 -4.99 -37.20 17.02
CA ALA A 119 -3.71 -37.44 16.37
C ALA A 119 -3.14 -36.30 15.55
N ALA A 120 -4.00 -35.33 15.15
CA ALA A 120 -3.60 -34.16 14.35
C ALA A 120 -4.09 -32.87 15.05
N PRO A 121 -3.28 -32.29 15.94
CA PRO A 121 -3.63 -31.04 16.62
C PRO A 121 -3.81 -29.92 15.60
N ALA A 122 -4.84 -29.10 15.81
CA ALA A 122 -5.11 -27.97 14.92
C ALA A 122 -3.98 -26.93 15.00
N PRO A 123 -3.57 -26.35 13.85
CA PRO A 123 -2.65 -25.22 13.83
C PRO A 123 -3.15 -24.04 14.70
N ALA A 124 -2.24 -23.24 15.24
CA ALA A 124 -2.56 -22.13 16.15
C ALA A 124 -3.53 -21.06 15.55
N TRP A 125 -3.59 -20.94 14.22
CA TRP A 125 -4.48 -20.03 13.53
C TRP A 125 -5.92 -20.55 13.36
N VAL A 126 -6.19 -21.83 13.71
CA VAL A 126 -7.52 -22.44 13.66
C VAL A 126 -8.24 -22.18 14.97
N ARG A 127 -9.45 -21.62 14.91
CA ARG A 127 -10.23 -21.31 16.11
C ARG A 127 -10.56 -22.56 16.92
N ALA A 128 -10.68 -22.42 18.24
CA ALA A 128 -10.89 -23.55 19.14
C ALA A 128 -12.14 -24.38 18.81
N ASN A 129 -13.22 -23.72 18.37
CA ASN A 129 -14.49 -24.36 18.02
C ASN A 129 -14.54 -24.85 16.56
N GLN A 130 -13.48 -24.68 15.78
CA GLN A 130 -13.45 -25.07 14.36
C GLN A 130 -13.05 -26.55 14.28
N THR A 131 -13.89 -27.36 13.66
CA THR A 131 -13.71 -28.81 13.53
C THR A 131 -12.90 -29.24 12.31
N TRP A 132 -12.72 -28.37 11.34
CA TRP A 132 -11.93 -28.62 10.13
C TRP A 132 -11.28 -27.35 9.60
N TRP A 133 -10.25 -27.48 8.77
CA TRP A 133 -9.58 -26.38 8.06
C TRP A 133 -9.12 -26.85 6.68
N PHE A 134 -8.80 -25.90 5.81
CA PHE A 134 -8.20 -26.26 4.52
C PHE A 134 -6.76 -26.73 4.73
N THR A 135 -6.45 -27.93 4.24
CA THR A 135 -5.12 -28.56 4.36
C THR A 135 -4.03 -27.65 3.80
N HIS A 136 -4.31 -27.03 2.65
CA HIS A 136 -3.39 -26.14 1.94
C HIS A 136 -3.92 -24.69 1.94
N ASP A 137 -4.26 -24.13 3.11
CA ASP A 137 -4.90 -22.82 3.25
C ASP A 137 -4.16 -21.70 2.50
N ARG A 138 -2.84 -21.65 2.60
CA ARG A 138 -2.01 -20.64 1.94
C ARG A 138 -2.06 -20.76 0.41
N LEU A 139 -1.98 -21.99 -0.13
CA LEU A 139 -2.12 -22.26 -1.55
C LEU A 139 -3.52 -21.85 -2.04
N ARG A 140 -4.53 -22.22 -1.27
CA ARG A 140 -5.92 -21.85 -1.53
C ARG A 140 -6.10 -20.32 -1.56
N LYS A 141 -5.58 -19.59 -0.59
CA LYS A 141 -5.66 -18.11 -0.54
C LYS A 141 -5.02 -17.47 -1.77
N ALA A 142 -3.85 -17.94 -2.17
CA ALA A 142 -3.17 -17.45 -3.37
C ALA A 142 -3.98 -17.71 -4.65
N TYR A 143 -4.48 -18.93 -4.83
CA TYR A 143 -5.31 -19.28 -6.01
C TYR A 143 -6.60 -18.47 -6.03
N ARG A 144 -7.35 -18.44 -4.90
CA ARG A 144 -8.62 -17.71 -4.82
C ARG A 144 -8.49 -16.21 -5.04
N LEU A 145 -7.36 -15.61 -4.67
CA LEU A 145 -7.06 -14.23 -5.02
C LEU A 145 -7.03 -14.07 -6.55
N LEU A 146 -6.23 -14.88 -7.24
CA LEU A 146 -6.08 -14.79 -8.69
C LEU A 146 -7.39 -15.11 -9.42
N GLU A 147 -8.07 -16.18 -9.02
CA GLU A 147 -9.37 -16.58 -9.57
C GLU A 147 -10.41 -15.45 -9.45
N ARG A 148 -10.60 -14.90 -8.26
CA ARG A 148 -11.56 -13.81 -8.01
C ARG A 148 -11.26 -12.58 -8.86
N LEU A 149 -10.00 -12.17 -8.95
CA LEU A 149 -9.60 -11.01 -9.74
C LEU A 149 -9.74 -11.25 -11.24
N SER A 150 -9.52 -12.49 -11.71
CA SER A 150 -9.76 -12.90 -13.08
C SER A 150 -11.25 -12.86 -13.42
N GLN A 151 -12.09 -13.43 -12.56
CA GLN A 151 -13.55 -13.43 -12.72
C GLN A 151 -14.14 -12.02 -12.70
N ALA A 152 -13.61 -11.14 -11.83
CA ALA A 152 -13.99 -9.73 -11.80
C ALA A 152 -13.46 -8.93 -13.00
N GLY A 153 -12.60 -9.51 -13.83
CA GLY A 153 -12.03 -8.84 -15.01
C GLY A 153 -11.12 -7.67 -14.68
N THR A 154 -10.55 -7.62 -13.46
CA THR A 154 -9.79 -6.46 -12.95
C THR A 154 -8.27 -6.58 -13.12
N LEU A 155 -7.76 -7.72 -13.60
CA LEU A 155 -6.32 -7.94 -13.79
C LEU A 155 -5.78 -7.26 -15.05
N PHE A 156 -6.55 -7.25 -16.12
CA PHE A 156 -6.11 -6.83 -17.44
C PHE A 156 -7.03 -5.76 -18.04
N THR A 157 -7.59 -4.89 -17.21
CA THR A 157 -8.43 -3.77 -17.63
C THR A 157 -7.69 -2.85 -18.61
N TYR A 158 -6.40 -2.63 -18.39
CA TYR A 158 -5.55 -1.81 -19.26
C TYR A 158 -5.37 -2.35 -20.68
N LEU A 159 -5.75 -3.61 -20.94
CA LEU A 159 -5.68 -4.25 -22.26
C LEU A 159 -7.03 -4.34 -22.97
N ARG A 160 -8.10 -3.82 -22.38
CA ARG A 160 -9.43 -3.87 -23.00
C ARG A 160 -9.52 -2.92 -24.19
N SER A 161 -10.15 -3.39 -25.27
CA SER A 161 -10.30 -2.61 -26.50
C SER A 161 -11.04 -1.28 -26.32
N GLU A 162 -11.98 -1.21 -25.37
CA GLU A 162 -12.74 0.00 -25.05
C GLU A 162 -11.86 1.15 -24.51
N PHE A 163 -10.65 0.86 -24.10
CA PHE A 163 -9.66 1.83 -23.58
C PHE A 163 -8.49 2.04 -24.54
N THR A 164 -8.59 1.56 -25.79
CA THR A 164 -7.57 1.80 -26.82
C THR A 164 -7.30 3.31 -26.96
N GLY A 165 -6.02 3.68 -26.98
CA GLY A 165 -5.59 5.09 -27.03
C GLY A 165 -5.43 5.77 -25.65
N LEU A 166 -5.81 5.09 -24.56
CA LEU A 166 -5.50 5.55 -23.20
C LEU A 166 -4.22 4.86 -22.70
N ASP A 167 -3.31 5.65 -22.15
CA ASP A 167 -2.11 5.13 -21.45
C ASP A 167 -2.48 4.68 -20.03
N ILE A 168 -3.09 3.51 -19.91
CA ILE A 168 -3.49 2.94 -18.62
C ILE A 168 -2.34 2.09 -18.07
N ALA A 169 -1.77 2.51 -16.97
CA ALA A 169 -0.74 1.74 -16.30
C ALA A 169 -1.31 0.46 -15.64
N ALA A 170 -0.56 -0.63 -15.73
CA ALA A 170 -0.90 -1.88 -15.05
C ALA A 170 -0.61 -1.87 -13.54
N THR A 171 0.05 -0.81 -13.03
CA THR A 171 0.55 -0.72 -11.66
C THR A 171 0.41 0.68 -11.08
N THR A 172 0.41 0.80 -9.74
CA THR A 172 0.43 2.07 -9.01
C THR A 172 1.85 2.62 -8.79
N ASN A 173 2.83 2.13 -9.55
CA ASN A 173 4.25 2.46 -9.32
C ASN A 173 4.55 3.96 -9.43
N ARG A 174 3.81 4.71 -10.26
CA ARG A 174 3.95 6.19 -10.35
C ARG A 174 3.68 6.87 -9.02
N ILE A 175 2.72 6.35 -8.22
CA ILE A 175 2.43 6.88 -6.88
C ILE A 175 3.44 6.35 -5.86
N GLU A 176 3.69 5.04 -5.84
CA GLU A 176 4.54 4.41 -4.81
C GLU A 176 6.03 4.71 -4.99
N GLY A 177 6.55 4.55 -6.20
CA GLY A 177 7.95 4.81 -6.53
C GLY A 177 8.26 6.29 -6.79
N GLY A 178 7.23 7.08 -7.16
CA GLY A 178 7.33 8.52 -7.37
C GLY A 178 6.96 9.30 -6.10
N THR A 179 5.70 9.73 -6.02
CA THR A 179 5.21 10.63 -4.96
C THR A 179 5.50 10.11 -3.55
N ASN A 180 5.13 8.87 -3.24
CA ASN A 180 5.31 8.31 -1.90
C ASN A 180 6.79 8.12 -1.51
N ALA A 181 7.67 7.85 -2.48
CA ALA A 181 9.10 7.75 -2.21
C ALA A 181 9.68 9.10 -1.79
N GLN A 182 9.29 10.18 -2.45
CA GLN A 182 9.73 11.54 -2.12
C GLN A 182 9.15 12.00 -0.77
N LEU A 183 7.88 11.73 -0.50
CA LEU A 183 7.28 12.02 0.82
C LEU A 183 8.03 11.31 1.96
N ARG A 184 8.38 10.03 1.76
CA ARG A 184 9.20 9.28 2.74
C ARG A 184 10.60 9.88 2.89
N LEU A 185 11.19 10.39 1.82
CA LEU A 185 12.49 11.07 1.87
C LEU A 185 12.39 12.35 2.71
N ILE A 186 11.39 13.21 2.44
CA ILE A 186 11.15 14.43 3.22
C ILE A 186 11.02 14.09 4.72
N LEU A 187 10.17 13.11 5.07
CA LEU A 187 9.97 12.72 6.46
C LEU A 187 11.21 12.12 7.12
N ARG A 188 12.08 11.48 6.33
CA ARG A 188 13.33 10.89 6.83
C ARG A 188 14.42 11.91 7.04
N THR A 189 14.54 12.88 6.15
CA THR A 189 15.56 13.93 6.22
C THR A 189 15.25 14.98 7.30
N HIS A 190 13.98 15.15 7.63
CA HIS A 190 13.52 16.14 8.60
C HIS A 190 12.93 15.51 9.86
N ARG A 191 13.68 14.63 10.51
CA ARG A 191 13.20 13.86 11.70
C ARG A 191 12.82 14.72 12.91
N GLY A 192 13.34 15.94 13.03
CA GLY A 192 13.07 16.84 14.14
C GLY A 192 11.85 17.74 13.97
N MET A 193 11.15 17.67 12.82
CA MET A 193 9.95 18.49 12.63
C MET A 193 8.80 18.08 13.54
N SER A 194 8.07 19.08 14.06
CA SER A 194 6.78 18.84 14.71
C SER A 194 5.78 18.23 13.73
N GLU A 195 4.71 17.64 14.25
CA GLU A 195 3.66 17.04 13.42
C GLU A 195 3.05 18.07 12.45
N GLU A 196 2.81 19.27 12.92
CA GLU A 196 2.30 20.38 12.11
C GLU A 196 3.24 20.74 10.95
N HIS A 197 4.54 20.88 11.23
CA HIS A 197 5.52 21.16 10.18
C HIS A 197 5.64 20.02 9.18
N ARG A 198 5.55 18.77 9.63
CA ARG A 198 5.53 17.60 8.74
C ARG A 198 4.32 17.63 7.82
N THR A 199 3.14 17.91 8.37
CA THR A 199 1.91 18.01 7.59
C THR A 199 2.03 19.10 6.53
N ARG A 200 2.47 20.30 6.91
CA ARG A 200 2.69 21.42 5.98
C ARG A 200 3.72 21.10 4.89
N ALA A 201 4.82 20.46 5.24
CA ALA A 201 5.85 20.06 4.27
C ALA A 201 5.31 19.06 3.24
N ILE A 202 4.48 18.11 3.67
CA ILE A 202 3.80 17.17 2.78
C ILE A 202 2.80 17.89 1.89
N GLU A 203 1.98 18.78 2.43
CA GLU A 203 0.98 19.54 1.67
C GLU A 203 1.63 20.43 0.63
N TRP A 204 2.71 21.13 0.97
CA TRP A 204 3.49 21.91 0.01
C TRP A 204 4.07 21.05 -1.10
N TYR A 205 4.64 19.90 -0.76
CA TYR A 205 5.14 18.97 -1.76
C TYR A 205 4.05 18.52 -2.71
N LEU A 206 2.89 18.08 -2.19
CA LEU A 206 1.76 17.62 -2.99
C LEU A 206 1.18 18.74 -3.87
N TYR A 207 1.08 19.94 -3.31
CA TYR A 207 0.61 21.12 -4.02
C TYR A 207 1.51 21.49 -5.19
N LEU A 208 2.81 21.58 -4.97
CA LEU A 208 3.79 21.90 -6.01
C LEU A 208 3.88 20.85 -7.12
N HIS A 209 3.39 19.62 -6.86
CA HIS A 209 3.30 18.54 -7.84
C HIS A 209 1.87 18.34 -8.37
N SER A 210 0.96 19.28 -8.12
CA SER A 210 -0.34 19.32 -8.77
C SER A 210 -0.22 19.80 -10.23
N GLU A 211 -1.31 19.72 -11.00
CA GLU A 211 -1.26 20.05 -12.43
C GLU A 211 -1.00 21.54 -12.71
N THR A 212 -1.53 22.40 -11.87
CA THR A 212 -1.43 23.87 -12.03
C THR A 212 -1.15 24.56 -10.69
N PRO A 213 0.06 24.37 -10.11
CA PRO A 213 0.40 25.04 -8.87
C PRO A 213 0.65 26.52 -9.13
N GLU A 214 0.06 27.39 -8.30
CA GLU A 214 0.46 28.78 -8.30
C GLU A 214 1.86 28.96 -7.70
N PRO A 215 2.63 29.98 -8.15
CA PRO A 215 3.91 30.27 -7.55
C PRO A 215 3.78 30.55 -6.04
N PRO A 216 4.64 29.98 -5.19
CA PRO A 216 4.56 30.14 -3.72
C PRO A 216 4.48 31.60 -3.28
N GLN A 217 5.13 32.52 -4.00
CA GLN A 217 5.14 33.95 -3.71
C GLN A 217 3.74 34.60 -3.74
N ARG A 218 2.79 34.01 -4.47
CA ARG A 218 1.40 34.50 -4.51
C ARG A 218 0.57 34.00 -3.32
N LEU A 219 0.97 32.88 -2.74
CA LEU A 219 0.24 32.21 -1.66
C LEU A 219 0.78 32.57 -0.29
N ILE A 220 2.10 32.81 -0.18
CA ILE A 220 2.76 33.16 1.06
C ILE A 220 2.58 34.66 1.31
N ARG A 221 1.90 35.00 2.38
CA ARG A 221 1.66 36.37 2.83
C ARG A 221 2.65 36.76 3.94
N PRO A 222 2.92 38.06 4.15
CA PRO A 222 3.82 38.53 5.21
C PRO A 222 3.45 37.99 6.61
N GLU A 223 2.16 37.86 6.90
CA GLU A 223 1.67 37.33 8.20
C GLU A 223 2.04 35.86 8.44
N HIS A 224 2.31 35.07 7.38
CA HIS A 224 2.75 33.69 7.50
C HIS A 224 4.20 33.56 8.00
N HIS A 225 4.97 34.64 7.96
CA HIS A 225 6.34 34.69 8.51
C HIS A 225 6.39 35.10 9.96
N THR A 226 5.24 35.47 10.55
CA THR A 226 5.19 35.87 11.95
C THR A 226 5.30 34.62 12.84
N PRO A 227 6.32 34.49 13.71
CA PRO A 227 6.42 33.34 14.58
C PRO A 227 5.20 33.25 15.49
N THR A 228 4.55 32.09 15.53
CA THR A 228 3.46 31.86 16.48
C THR A 228 4.03 31.91 17.89
N ARG A 229 3.56 32.83 18.72
CA ARG A 229 4.07 33.12 20.08
C ARG A 229 4.21 31.90 21.01
N GLY A 230 3.67 30.75 20.67
CA GLY A 230 3.75 29.53 21.47
C GLY A 230 5.01 28.67 21.29
N SER A 231 5.80 28.86 20.23
CA SER A 231 6.98 28.01 19.99
C SER A 231 8.28 28.54 20.68
N ALA A 232 8.32 29.81 21.01
CA ALA A 232 9.50 30.39 21.63
C ALA A 232 9.54 30.22 23.17
N GLN A 233 8.38 30.07 23.81
CA GLN A 233 8.34 29.93 25.28
C GLN A 233 8.60 28.51 25.78
N THR A 234 8.32 27.48 24.94
CA THR A 234 8.61 26.08 25.31
C THR A 234 10.08 25.69 25.12
N ALA A 235 10.84 26.47 24.35
CA ALA A 235 12.28 26.24 24.18
C ALA A 235 13.14 26.79 25.29
N ALA A 236 12.62 27.77 26.07
CA ALA A 236 13.38 28.44 27.13
C ALA A 236 13.32 27.74 28.51
N GLU A 237 12.39 26.77 28.68
CA GLU A 237 12.20 26.09 29.98
C GLU A 237 12.57 24.59 29.95
N GLN A 238 13.13 24.08 28.89
CA GLN A 238 13.69 22.74 28.94
C GLN A 238 15.05 22.76 29.61
N PRO A 239 15.29 21.93 30.62
CA PRO A 239 16.61 21.85 31.22
C PRO A 239 17.62 21.53 30.14
N HIS A 240 18.55 22.44 29.93
CA HIS A 240 19.71 22.20 29.06
C HIS A 240 20.43 20.94 29.55
N GLY A 241 20.96 20.18 28.60
CA GLY A 241 21.60 18.91 28.89
C GLY A 241 22.65 18.95 29.99
N PRO A 242 23.33 17.85 30.29
CA PRO A 242 24.21 17.75 31.44
C PRO A 242 25.21 18.92 31.52
N GLU A 243 25.30 19.55 32.66
CA GLU A 243 26.19 20.69 32.93
C GLU A 243 27.68 20.39 32.59
N GLU A 244 28.03 19.10 32.56
CA GLU A 244 29.35 18.60 32.24
C GLU A 244 29.85 18.99 30.82
N TYR A 245 28.97 19.35 29.92
CA TYR A 245 29.34 19.68 28.53
C TYR A 245 29.36 21.20 28.26
N GLY A 246 29.01 22.05 29.22
CA GLY A 246 29.05 23.49 29.08
C GLY A 246 28.13 24.14 28.06
N ASN A 247 27.47 23.34 27.21
CA ASN A 247 26.50 23.74 26.21
C ASN A 247 25.28 22.79 26.23
N ALA A 248 24.15 23.25 25.75
CA ALA A 248 23.00 22.39 25.55
C ALA A 248 23.39 21.20 24.66
N ALA A 249 23.19 20.00 25.19
CA ALA A 249 23.48 18.79 24.41
C ALA A 249 22.67 18.79 23.12
N THR A 250 23.32 18.53 21.99
CA THR A 250 22.62 18.31 20.71
C THR A 250 21.67 17.12 20.84
N ALA A 251 20.67 17.05 20.00
CA ALA A 251 19.72 15.91 20.00
C ALA A 251 20.44 14.56 19.88
N GLU A 252 21.59 14.53 19.20
CA GLU A 252 22.43 13.35 19.07
C GLU A 252 23.15 13.01 20.36
N GLU A 253 23.78 13.99 21.00
CA GLU A 253 24.45 13.81 22.30
C GLU A 253 23.45 13.39 23.38
N GLY A 254 22.26 13.98 23.40
CA GLY A 254 21.19 13.58 24.30
C GLY A 254 20.72 12.13 24.08
N LEU A 255 20.72 11.64 22.85
CA LEU A 255 20.43 10.25 22.52
C LEU A 255 21.55 9.31 23.00
N TRP A 256 22.79 9.69 22.82
CA TRP A 256 23.95 8.92 23.28
C TRP A 256 23.98 8.81 24.81
N ALA A 257 23.79 9.92 25.50
CA ALA A 257 23.81 9.95 26.95
C ALA A 257 22.62 9.20 27.61
N ARG A 258 21.42 9.28 27.01
CA ARG A 258 20.21 8.72 27.61
C ARG A 258 19.91 7.28 27.28
N LYS A 259 20.35 6.79 26.12
CA LYS A 259 20.00 5.44 25.63
C LYS A 259 21.17 4.49 25.48
N GLY A 260 22.38 4.90 25.91
CA GLY A 260 23.54 4.02 25.89
C GLY A 260 23.81 3.42 24.51
N TRP A 261 23.61 4.18 23.44
CA TRP A 261 23.67 3.66 22.08
C TRP A 261 25.06 3.13 21.70
N ALA A 262 26.10 3.68 22.29
CA ALA A 262 27.48 3.21 22.11
C ALA A 262 27.94 2.31 23.26
N GLY A 263 27.33 2.41 24.42
CA GLY A 263 27.58 1.58 25.55
C GLY A 263 26.29 0.87 25.92
N ARG A 264 26.27 -0.39 25.92
CA ARG A 264 25.21 -1.10 26.60
C ARG A 264 25.53 -1.12 28.09
N PRO A 265 24.53 -0.97 28.97
CA PRO A 265 24.69 -1.44 30.31
C PRO A 265 24.86 -2.95 30.30
#